data_14f4e079e05688349bfcb678bd140613
#
_entry.id   14f4e079e05688349bfcb678bd140613
#
_cell.length_a   1.000
_cell.length_b   1.000
_cell.length_c   1.000
_cell.angle_alpha   90.00
_cell.angle_beta   90.00
_cell.angle_gamma   90.00
#
_symmetry.space_group_name_H-M   'P 1'
#
loop_
_entity.id
_entity.type
_entity.pdbx_description
1 polymer ?
#
loop_
_entity_poly.entity_id
_entity_poly.type
_entity_poly.pdbx_seq_one_letter_code
_entity_poly.pdbx_strand_id
1 'polypeptide(L)'
;MAYIIGNRKQKTFFPPTIEDYVGREDPVRVYDAFIESIDLQEMGIPIDPFQAGAHTFYPRAMLKLIVYGYSYGIRSSRKLERACYHNLSFIWLTSGIHPDYRTIARFRSENKEAIKQVLKQNVKLCIKLGLIEGNTLFVDGSKFRANASINNTWDEERCKKRLEIAEKNIERIMEEAEQIDKEEDSAGSLVKLNEELHDQKKLQAKVQEIVKTLKETGKEKINTTDIDSVNGKTRQGSHAIMNCEVTTDEKHGFIVNGEAVSQNNDLNQLTPQLEQSTETLGKAPEKVVSDAGYFSLKDIEKVPEGIVVIMPTKKQAQAENKKKPIKPFGKEVFTYDKARDEYLCPEGKTLTKKGIAFSDKNKICYKAEGKACRSCKHFGVCTTSRDGRRIVRMGNEALIEKLEEIYQKEENQKVYKLRKEKAELPFGHMKRNLGAGQ
;
A
#
# COMPACT_ATOMS: atom_id res chain seq x y z
N MET A 1 35.77 -46.19 -9.27
CA MET A 1 35.91 -44.73 -9.45
C MET A 1 35.11 -44.06 -8.35
N ALA A 2 35.66 -43.09 -7.65
CA ALA A 2 35.02 -42.40 -6.54
C ALA A 2 34.04 -41.31 -6.96
N TYR A 3 33.98 -40.98 -8.29
CA TYR A 3 33.18 -39.86 -8.79
C TYR A 3 32.19 -40.32 -9.87
N ILE A 4 30.98 -39.75 -9.87
CA ILE A 4 30.01 -39.85 -10.95
C ILE A 4 30.36 -38.77 -12.00
N ILE A 5 30.79 -39.22 -13.19
CA ILE A 5 31.24 -38.31 -14.26
C ILE A 5 30.15 -38.24 -15.34
N GLY A 6 29.60 -37.06 -15.60
CA GLY A 6 28.65 -36.81 -16.67
C GLY A 6 29.31 -36.78 -18.05
N ASN A 7 28.61 -37.20 -19.10
CA ASN A 7 29.06 -37.14 -20.48
C ASN A 7 28.12 -36.25 -21.32
N ARG A 8 28.55 -35.07 -21.74
CA ARG A 8 27.77 -34.15 -22.59
C ARG A 8 27.43 -34.71 -23.99
N LYS A 9 28.17 -35.71 -24.44
CA LYS A 9 28.00 -36.34 -25.76
C LYS A 9 27.17 -37.62 -25.68
N GLN A 10 26.64 -37.97 -24.50
CA GLN A 10 25.81 -39.15 -24.35
C GLN A 10 24.55 -38.99 -25.20
N LYS A 11 24.31 -39.92 -26.11
CA LYS A 11 23.09 -39.99 -26.91
C LYS A 11 22.07 -40.84 -26.16
N THR A 12 20.83 -40.38 -26.12
CA THR A 12 19.67 -41.17 -25.67
C THR A 12 19.10 -41.92 -26.88
N PHE A 13 18.56 -43.11 -26.64
CA PHE A 13 18.00 -43.93 -27.73
C PHE A 13 16.74 -43.26 -28.32
N PHE A 14 15.93 -42.64 -27.44
CA PHE A 14 14.85 -41.75 -27.85
C PHE A 14 15.16 -40.33 -27.34
N PRO A 15 15.02 -39.28 -28.18
CA PRO A 15 15.18 -37.93 -27.71
C PRO A 15 14.08 -37.60 -26.69
N PRO A 16 14.40 -36.98 -25.53
CA PRO A 16 13.40 -36.61 -24.55
C PRO A 16 12.45 -35.58 -25.15
N THR A 17 11.16 -35.69 -24.82
CA THR A 17 10.18 -34.66 -25.10
C THR A 17 10.34 -33.52 -24.07
N ILE A 18 9.73 -32.35 -24.34
CA ILE A 18 9.70 -31.26 -23.35
C ILE A 18 9.02 -31.73 -22.06
N GLU A 19 8.02 -32.63 -22.17
CA GLU A 19 7.30 -33.20 -21.03
C GLU A 19 8.21 -33.98 -20.08
N ASP A 20 9.24 -34.65 -20.61
CA ASP A 20 10.17 -35.45 -19.83
C ASP A 20 11.18 -34.62 -19.00
N TYR A 21 11.26 -33.29 -19.26
CA TYR A 21 12.16 -32.39 -18.54
C TYR A 21 11.74 -32.11 -17.10
N VAL A 22 10.46 -32.31 -16.77
CA VAL A 22 9.89 -31.96 -15.48
C VAL A 22 9.29 -33.18 -14.80
N GLY A 23 9.77 -33.49 -13.61
CA GLY A 23 9.26 -34.60 -12.78
C GLY A 23 7.76 -34.44 -12.45
N ARG A 24 7.14 -35.56 -12.14
CA ARG A 24 5.69 -35.57 -11.80
C ARG A 24 5.35 -34.76 -10.57
N GLU A 25 6.27 -34.67 -9.61
CA GLU A 25 6.13 -33.96 -8.34
C GLU A 25 6.67 -32.52 -8.41
N ASP A 26 7.08 -32.02 -9.57
CA ASP A 26 7.60 -30.65 -9.67
C ASP A 26 6.47 -29.64 -9.43
N PRO A 27 6.69 -28.63 -8.55
CA PRO A 27 5.71 -27.61 -8.25
C PRO A 27 5.16 -26.85 -9.47
N VAL A 28 5.93 -26.75 -10.57
CA VAL A 28 5.49 -26.06 -11.79
C VAL A 28 4.20 -26.66 -12.36
N ARG A 29 3.97 -27.97 -12.16
CA ARG A 29 2.74 -28.65 -12.60
C ARG A 29 1.50 -28.16 -11.89
N VAL A 30 1.63 -27.74 -10.62
CA VAL A 30 0.52 -27.14 -9.87
C VAL A 30 0.14 -25.78 -10.45
N TYR A 31 1.14 -24.97 -10.81
CA TYR A 31 0.90 -23.67 -11.46
C TYR A 31 0.27 -23.87 -12.85
N ASP A 32 0.73 -24.84 -13.61
CA ASP A 32 0.16 -25.19 -14.91
C ASP A 32 -1.32 -25.57 -14.77
N ALA A 33 -1.63 -26.56 -13.94
CA ALA A 33 -2.98 -27.02 -13.69
C ALA A 33 -3.90 -25.92 -13.16
N PHE A 34 -3.39 -25.07 -12.25
CA PHE A 34 -4.13 -23.94 -11.72
C PHE A 34 -4.52 -22.96 -12.84
N ILE A 35 -3.58 -22.52 -13.68
CA ILE A 35 -3.86 -21.59 -14.77
C ILE A 35 -4.72 -22.23 -15.86
N GLU A 36 -4.60 -23.54 -16.09
CA GLU A 36 -5.51 -24.27 -17.00
C GLU A 36 -6.96 -24.27 -16.49
N SER A 37 -7.17 -24.31 -15.19
CA SER A 37 -8.51 -24.29 -14.58
C SER A 37 -9.22 -22.93 -14.63
N ILE A 38 -8.52 -21.86 -14.99
CA ILE A 38 -9.07 -20.50 -15.03
C ILE A 38 -9.71 -20.20 -16.38
N ASP A 39 -10.91 -19.61 -16.36
CA ASP A 39 -11.52 -19.02 -17.55
C ASP A 39 -10.90 -17.64 -17.82
N LEU A 40 -10.13 -17.54 -18.91
CA LEU A 40 -9.44 -16.31 -19.30
C LEU A 40 -10.42 -15.26 -19.86
N GLN A 41 -11.53 -15.67 -20.47
CA GLN A 41 -12.51 -14.74 -21.01
C GLN A 41 -13.26 -14.02 -19.88
N GLU A 42 -13.64 -14.74 -18.83
CA GLU A 42 -14.22 -14.13 -17.61
C GLU A 42 -13.24 -13.15 -16.93
N MET A 43 -11.94 -13.37 -17.09
CA MET A 43 -10.90 -12.47 -16.58
C MET A 43 -10.62 -11.27 -17.50
N GLY A 44 -11.29 -11.17 -18.64
CA GLY A 44 -11.10 -10.09 -19.60
C GLY A 44 -9.88 -10.27 -20.51
N ILE A 45 -9.31 -11.49 -20.60
CA ILE A 45 -8.27 -11.83 -21.57
C ILE A 45 -8.92 -12.52 -22.76
N PRO A 46 -9.07 -11.85 -23.91
CA PRO A 46 -9.71 -12.45 -25.07
C PRO A 46 -8.82 -13.57 -25.64
N ILE A 47 -9.46 -14.69 -26.01
CA ILE A 47 -8.85 -15.76 -26.79
C ILE A 47 -9.58 -15.79 -28.12
N ASP A 48 -8.93 -15.27 -29.16
CA ASP A 48 -9.42 -15.33 -30.53
C ASP A 48 -8.41 -16.08 -31.40
N PRO A 49 -8.68 -17.37 -31.71
CA PRO A 49 -7.81 -18.16 -32.58
C PRO A 49 -7.75 -17.65 -34.04
N PHE A 50 -8.70 -16.82 -34.44
CA PHE A 50 -8.84 -16.29 -35.80
C PHE A 50 -8.47 -14.82 -35.90
N GLN A 51 -7.81 -14.26 -34.89
CA GLN A 51 -7.39 -12.85 -34.89
C GLN A 51 -6.55 -12.52 -36.12
N ALA A 52 -6.98 -11.52 -36.87
CA ALA A 52 -6.24 -11.03 -38.02
C ALA A 52 -4.94 -10.30 -37.57
N GLY A 53 -3.87 -10.48 -38.34
CA GLY A 53 -2.60 -9.79 -38.10
C GLY A 53 -1.43 -10.74 -37.81
N ALA A 54 -0.38 -10.20 -37.17
CA ALA A 54 0.79 -10.98 -36.79
C ALA A 54 0.45 -12.00 -35.70
N HIS A 55 1.07 -13.18 -35.76
CA HIS A 55 0.90 -14.23 -34.74
C HIS A 55 1.30 -13.72 -33.36
N THR A 56 0.41 -13.87 -32.40
CA THR A 56 0.61 -13.53 -30.99
C THR A 56 0.88 -14.81 -30.19
N PHE A 57 1.61 -14.66 -29.08
CA PHE A 57 1.77 -15.78 -28.14
C PHE A 57 0.45 -16.10 -27.46
N TYR A 58 0.19 -17.37 -27.23
CA TYR A 58 -1.03 -17.83 -26.58
C TYR A 58 -1.17 -17.19 -25.18
N PRO A 59 -2.27 -16.45 -24.89
CA PRO A 59 -2.39 -15.67 -23.67
C PRO A 59 -2.23 -16.50 -22.40
N ARG A 60 -2.71 -17.76 -22.40
CA ARG A 60 -2.56 -18.66 -21.25
C ARG A 60 -1.12 -18.98 -20.95
N ALA A 61 -0.27 -19.22 -21.97
CA ALA A 61 1.15 -19.45 -21.80
C ALA A 61 1.87 -18.20 -21.23
N MET A 62 1.44 -17.01 -21.68
CA MET A 62 1.95 -15.75 -21.15
C MET A 62 1.58 -15.54 -19.68
N LEU A 63 0.34 -15.89 -19.30
CA LEU A 63 -0.11 -15.80 -17.92
C LEU A 63 0.63 -16.80 -17.01
N LYS A 64 0.81 -18.06 -17.46
CA LYS A 64 1.61 -19.08 -16.78
C LYS A 64 3.03 -18.56 -16.50
N LEU A 65 3.68 -18.03 -17.54
CA LEU A 65 5.03 -17.46 -17.46
C LEU A 65 5.15 -16.37 -16.39
N ILE A 66 4.20 -15.44 -16.35
CA ILE A 66 4.20 -14.32 -15.40
C ILE A 66 3.94 -14.81 -13.98
N VAL A 67 2.90 -15.62 -13.77
CA VAL A 67 2.51 -16.10 -12.44
C VAL A 67 3.60 -16.97 -11.83
N TYR A 68 4.12 -17.93 -12.60
CA TYR A 68 5.21 -18.78 -12.13
C TYR A 68 6.50 -17.98 -11.89
N GLY A 69 6.83 -17.06 -12.79
CA GLY A 69 7.98 -16.18 -12.62
C GLY A 69 7.92 -15.36 -11.34
N TYR A 70 6.75 -14.82 -11.00
CA TYR A 70 6.58 -14.04 -9.77
C TYR A 70 6.71 -14.90 -8.51
N SER A 71 6.24 -16.14 -8.52
CA SER A 71 6.42 -17.06 -7.39
C SER A 71 7.91 -17.38 -7.13
N TYR A 72 8.75 -17.30 -8.17
CA TYR A 72 10.21 -17.42 -8.10
C TYR A 72 10.94 -16.09 -7.89
N GLY A 73 10.23 -14.98 -7.65
CA GLY A 73 10.82 -13.65 -7.48
C GLY A 73 11.36 -13.03 -8.77
N ILE A 74 11.06 -13.61 -9.94
CA ILE A 74 11.50 -13.10 -11.26
C ILE A 74 10.46 -12.10 -11.78
N ARG A 75 10.69 -10.80 -11.55
CA ARG A 75 9.76 -9.72 -11.98
C ARG A 75 10.20 -9.03 -13.29
N SER A 76 11.46 -9.14 -13.65
CA SER A 76 12.02 -8.52 -14.85
C SER A 76 11.64 -9.31 -16.11
N SER A 77 11.01 -8.65 -17.09
CA SER A 77 10.65 -9.28 -18.38
C SER A 77 11.86 -9.86 -19.10
N ARG A 78 13.05 -9.20 -19.02
CA ARG A 78 14.30 -9.72 -19.59
C ARG A 78 14.79 -10.98 -18.88
N LYS A 79 14.60 -11.07 -17.56
CA LYS A 79 14.94 -12.30 -16.83
C LYS A 79 13.94 -13.43 -17.11
N LEU A 80 12.65 -13.11 -17.32
CA LEU A 80 11.64 -14.08 -17.74
C LEU A 80 11.93 -14.63 -19.14
N GLU A 81 12.23 -13.76 -20.11
CA GLU A 81 12.69 -14.18 -21.44
C GLU A 81 13.87 -15.14 -21.33
N ARG A 82 14.92 -14.75 -20.59
CA ARG A 82 16.08 -15.61 -20.37
C ARG A 82 15.73 -16.95 -19.72
N ALA A 83 14.78 -16.96 -18.78
CA ALA A 83 14.35 -18.19 -18.13
C ALA A 83 13.70 -19.17 -19.12
N CYS A 84 12.97 -18.69 -20.12
CA CYS A 84 12.41 -19.53 -21.19
C CYS A 84 13.46 -20.24 -22.04
N TYR A 85 14.72 -19.79 -22.04
CA TYR A 85 15.83 -20.46 -22.74
C TYR A 85 16.67 -21.37 -21.86
N HIS A 86 16.72 -21.12 -20.55
CA HIS A 86 17.74 -21.72 -19.68
C HIS A 86 17.19 -22.47 -18.46
N ASN A 87 15.90 -22.38 -18.18
CA ASN A 87 15.30 -23.06 -17.04
C ASN A 87 14.26 -24.09 -17.52
N LEU A 88 14.46 -25.35 -17.17
CA LEU A 88 13.62 -26.46 -17.64
C LEU A 88 12.15 -26.30 -17.30
N SER A 89 11.83 -25.85 -16.08
CA SER A 89 10.43 -25.64 -15.66
C SER A 89 9.75 -24.52 -16.47
N PHE A 90 10.49 -23.45 -16.84
CA PHE A 90 9.96 -22.38 -17.70
C PHE A 90 9.83 -22.87 -19.15
N ILE A 91 10.77 -23.63 -19.68
CA ILE A 91 10.71 -24.22 -21.02
C ILE A 91 9.47 -25.14 -21.11
N TRP A 92 9.29 -25.99 -20.11
CA TRP A 92 8.13 -26.88 -20.01
C TRP A 92 6.82 -26.09 -19.97
N LEU A 93 6.72 -25.11 -19.07
CA LEU A 93 5.52 -24.29 -18.83
C LEU A 93 5.09 -23.51 -20.08
N THR A 94 6.04 -23.04 -20.88
CA THR A 94 5.80 -22.33 -22.14
C THR A 94 5.74 -23.26 -23.36
N SER A 95 5.84 -24.58 -23.15
CA SER A 95 5.89 -25.56 -24.25
C SER A 95 6.98 -25.26 -25.29
N GLY A 96 8.12 -24.74 -24.85
CA GLY A 96 9.27 -24.41 -25.69
C GLY A 96 9.14 -23.11 -26.49
N ILE A 97 8.12 -22.31 -26.30
CA ILE A 97 8.03 -20.98 -26.91
C ILE A 97 8.83 -19.94 -26.10
N HIS A 98 9.41 -18.96 -26.79
CA HIS A 98 10.32 -17.98 -26.24
C HIS A 98 9.84 -16.55 -26.52
N PRO A 99 8.85 -16.04 -25.73
CA PRO A 99 8.40 -14.66 -25.89
C PRO A 99 9.52 -13.68 -25.51
N ASP A 100 9.73 -12.65 -26.35
CA ASP A 100 10.68 -11.59 -26.06
C ASP A 100 10.23 -10.71 -24.90
N TYR A 101 11.17 -10.00 -24.28
CA TYR A 101 10.91 -9.18 -23.09
C TYR A 101 9.90 -8.03 -23.34
N ARG A 102 9.81 -7.51 -24.58
CA ARG A 102 8.85 -6.44 -24.92
C ARG A 102 7.44 -7.00 -24.95
N THR A 103 7.26 -8.18 -25.55
CA THR A 103 5.97 -8.89 -25.57
C THR A 103 5.52 -9.26 -24.15
N ILE A 104 6.42 -9.76 -23.30
CA ILE A 104 6.12 -10.05 -21.89
C ILE A 104 5.70 -8.76 -21.14
N ALA A 105 6.45 -7.67 -21.34
CA ALA A 105 6.14 -6.39 -20.68
C ALA A 105 4.80 -5.80 -21.15
N ARG A 106 4.51 -5.87 -22.45
CA ARG A 106 3.26 -5.42 -23.05
C ARG A 106 2.08 -6.23 -22.52
N PHE A 107 2.14 -7.56 -22.58
CA PHE A 107 1.10 -8.43 -22.07
C PHE A 107 0.77 -8.13 -20.60
N ARG A 108 1.80 -7.95 -19.75
CA ARG A 108 1.63 -7.59 -18.34
C ARG A 108 0.95 -6.23 -18.16
N SER A 109 1.30 -5.25 -18.99
CA SER A 109 0.74 -3.90 -18.92
C SER A 109 -0.74 -3.87 -19.35
N GLU A 110 -1.06 -4.59 -20.42
CA GLU A 110 -2.41 -4.65 -20.99
C GLU A 110 -3.38 -5.48 -20.12
N ASN A 111 -2.87 -6.48 -19.39
CA ASN A 111 -3.69 -7.43 -18.61
C ASN A 111 -3.53 -7.27 -17.09
N LYS A 112 -3.30 -6.07 -16.58
CA LYS A 112 -3.09 -5.82 -15.14
C LYS A 112 -4.25 -6.32 -14.28
N GLU A 113 -5.48 -6.02 -14.67
CA GLU A 113 -6.67 -6.41 -13.90
C GLU A 113 -6.89 -7.93 -13.93
N ALA A 114 -6.64 -8.57 -15.06
CA ALA A 114 -6.69 -10.02 -15.16
C ALA A 114 -5.66 -10.70 -14.25
N ILE A 115 -4.42 -10.20 -14.23
CA ILE A 115 -3.37 -10.71 -13.34
C ILE A 115 -3.77 -10.53 -11.86
N LYS A 116 -4.45 -9.44 -11.51
CA LYS A 116 -5.02 -9.20 -10.18
C LYS A 116 -6.11 -10.24 -9.82
N GLN A 117 -6.95 -10.60 -10.79
CA GLN A 117 -7.97 -11.63 -10.61
C GLN A 117 -7.39 -13.04 -10.35
N VAL A 118 -6.16 -13.33 -10.80
CA VAL A 118 -5.49 -14.62 -10.52
C VAL A 118 -5.37 -14.83 -8.99
N LEU A 119 -5.05 -13.79 -8.23
CA LEU A 119 -5.01 -13.88 -6.76
C LEU A 119 -6.38 -14.29 -6.20
N LYS A 120 -7.47 -13.64 -6.65
CA LYS A 120 -8.83 -13.98 -6.21
C LYS A 120 -9.20 -15.43 -6.55
N GLN A 121 -8.83 -15.92 -7.74
CA GLN A 121 -9.07 -17.32 -8.13
C GLN A 121 -8.25 -18.30 -7.27
N ASN A 122 -7.00 -17.97 -6.97
CA ASN A 122 -6.19 -18.78 -6.05
C ASN A 122 -6.81 -18.84 -4.64
N VAL A 123 -7.29 -17.72 -4.11
CA VAL A 123 -8.00 -17.69 -2.82
C VAL A 123 -9.24 -18.57 -2.85
N LYS A 124 -10.06 -18.50 -3.91
CA LYS A 124 -11.23 -19.37 -4.08
C LYS A 124 -10.85 -20.86 -4.11
N LEU A 125 -9.75 -21.21 -4.75
CA LEU A 125 -9.22 -22.57 -4.73
C LEU A 125 -8.81 -22.97 -3.31
N CYS A 126 -8.08 -22.13 -2.58
CA CYS A 126 -7.68 -22.38 -1.20
C CYS A 126 -8.89 -22.55 -0.26
N ILE A 127 -9.97 -21.81 -0.47
CA ILE A 127 -11.24 -22.00 0.26
C ILE A 127 -11.83 -23.37 -0.02
N LYS A 128 -11.92 -23.76 -1.29
CA LYS A 128 -12.44 -25.09 -1.70
C LYS A 128 -11.62 -26.25 -1.09
N LEU A 129 -10.32 -26.04 -0.93
CA LEU A 129 -9.40 -27.01 -0.31
C LEU A 129 -9.42 -26.95 1.23
N GLY A 130 -10.23 -26.08 1.84
CA GLY A 130 -10.29 -25.92 3.29
C GLY A 130 -9.03 -25.30 3.91
N LEU A 131 -8.19 -24.63 3.12
CA LEU A 131 -6.96 -23.98 3.57
C LEU A 131 -7.21 -22.58 4.12
N ILE A 132 -8.28 -21.91 3.70
CA ILE A 132 -8.75 -20.60 4.16
C ILE A 132 -10.13 -20.76 4.77
N GLU A 133 -10.33 -20.25 5.99
CA GLU A 133 -11.62 -20.26 6.67
C GLU A 133 -12.31 -18.89 6.63
N GLY A 134 -11.56 -17.80 6.67
CA GLY A 134 -12.07 -16.44 6.60
C GLY A 134 -12.85 -15.98 7.83
N ASN A 135 -12.68 -16.62 8.99
CA ASN A 135 -13.38 -16.26 10.23
C ASN A 135 -12.68 -15.10 10.95
N THR A 136 -11.34 -15.16 11.01
CA THR A 136 -10.50 -14.07 11.56
C THR A 136 -9.53 -13.61 10.49
N LEU A 137 -9.54 -12.31 10.19
CA LEU A 137 -8.65 -11.69 9.22
C LEU A 137 -7.65 -10.76 9.90
N PHE A 138 -6.41 -10.78 9.42
CA PHE A 138 -5.35 -9.86 9.84
C PHE A 138 -5.06 -8.89 8.70
N VAL A 139 -5.16 -7.60 8.98
CA VAL A 139 -4.86 -6.53 8.03
C VAL A 139 -3.58 -5.84 8.44
N ASP A 140 -2.63 -5.73 7.54
CA ASP A 140 -1.36 -5.06 7.76
C ASP A 140 -0.86 -4.40 6.47
N GLY A 141 -0.13 -3.28 6.62
CA GLY A 141 0.42 -2.51 5.53
C GLY A 141 1.95 -2.47 5.55
N SER A 142 2.55 -2.42 4.39
CA SER A 142 4.00 -2.24 4.29
C SER A 142 4.41 -1.40 3.11
N LYS A 143 5.37 -0.51 3.33
CA LYS A 143 5.88 0.40 2.33
C LYS A 143 6.90 -0.29 1.43
N PHE A 144 6.68 -0.19 0.12
CA PHE A 144 7.58 -0.66 -0.92
C PHE A 144 8.08 0.53 -1.73
N ARG A 145 9.34 0.51 -2.12
CA ARG A 145 9.90 1.57 -2.99
C ARG A 145 9.32 1.45 -4.39
N ALA A 146 8.81 2.58 -4.88
CA ALA A 146 8.47 2.72 -6.29
C ALA A 146 9.75 2.86 -7.13
N ASN A 147 9.69 2.47 -8.39
CA ASN A 147 10.79 2.70 -9.34
C ASN A 147 10.75 4.15 -9.86
N ALA A 148 10.79 5.10 -8.92
CA ALA A 148 10.67 6.51 -9.17
C ALA A 148 11.54 7.31 -8.19
N SER A 149 12.10 8.42 -8.66
CA SER A 149 12.84 9.34 -7.81
C SER A 149 11.88 10.26 -7.06
N ILE A 150 12.10 10.45 -5.77
CA ILE A 150 11.35 11.43 -4.95
C ILE A 150 11.50 12.86 -5.51
N ASN A 151 12.61 13.17 -6.18
CA ASN A 151 12.87 14.47 -6.79
C ASN A 151 11.92 14.78 -7.96
N ASN A 152 11.28 13.76 -8.52
CA ASN A 152 10.28 13.91 -9.58
C ASN A 152 8.86 14.14 -9.03
N THR A 153 8.74 14.40 -7.72
CA THR A 153 7.47 14.73 -7.08
C THR A 153 7.20 16.22 -7.21
N TRP A 154 6.01 16.56 -7.69
CA TRP A 154 5.54 17.91 -7.93
C TRP A 154 4.28 18.20 -7.15
N ASP A 155 4.18 19.41 -6.62
CA ASP A 155 2.98 20.00 -6.04
C ASP A 155 2.67 21.35 -6.74
N GLU A 156 1.54 21.91 -6.42
CA GLU A 156 1.07 23.16 -7.06
C GLU A 156 2.05 24.33 -6.82
N GLU A 157 2.64 24.42 -5.64
CA GLU A 157 3.58 25.49 -5.30
C GLU A 157 4.87 25.38 -6.12
N ARG A 158 5.41 24.18 -6.27
CA ARG A 158 6.58 23.91 -7.10
C ARG A 158 6.29 24.20 -8.58
N CYS A 159 5.09 23.84 -9.06
CA CYS A 159 4.69 24.14 -10.42
C CYS A 159 4.63 25.66 -10.66
N LYS A 160 4.00 26.44 -9.76
CA LYS A 160 3.92 27.90 -9.85
C LYS A 160 5.30 28.53 -9.91
N LYS A 161 6.18 28.17 -8.97
CA LYS A 161 7.57 28.68 -8.93
C LYS A 161 8.34 28.38 -10.24
N ARG A 162 8.14 27.19 -10.79
CA ARG A 162 8.82 26.79 -12.04
C ARG A 162 8.27 27.51 -13.27
N LEU A 163 6.97 27.76 -13.32
CA LEU A 163 6.35 28.56 -14.39
C LEU A 163 6.85 30.00 -14.34
N GLU A 164 6.87 30.65 -13.17
CA GLU A 164 7.40 32.02 -12.99
C GLU A 164 8.87 32.14 -13.43
N ILE A 165 9.69 31.13 -13.10
CA ILE A 165 11.10 31.10 -13.54
C ILE A 165 11.20 30.93 -15.05
N ALA A 166 10.40 30.03 -15.64
CA ALA A 166 10.41 29.81 -17.08
C ALA A 166 9.94 31.05 -17.84
N GLU A 167 8.91 31.74 -17.37
CA GLU A 167 8.41 32.99 -17.94
C GLU A 167 9.48 34.09 -17.92
N LYS A 168 10.12 34.33 -16.78
CA LYS A 168 11.22 35.31 -16.68
C LYS A 168 12.41 34.97 -17.59
N ASN A 169 12.74 33.67 -17.71
CA ASN A 169 13.81 33.26 -18.61
C ASN A 169 13.44 33.48 -20.08
N ILE A 170 12.19 33.21 -20.46
CA ILE A 170 11.67 33.45 -21.81
C ILE A 170 11.74 34.93 -22.12
N GLU A 171 11.26 35.81 -21.22
CA GLU A 171 11.34 37.28 -21.38
C GLU A 171 12.79 37.74 -21.58
N ARG A 172 13.71 37.31 -20.70
CA ARG A 172 15.14 37.61 -20.81
C ARG A 172 15.74 37.18 -22.16
N ILE A 173 15.45 35.96 -22.60
CA ILE A 173 15.95 35.41 -23.88
C ILE A 173 15.41 36.24 -25.06
N MET A 174 14.14 36.65 -24.99
CA MET A 174 13.55 37.50 -26.04
C MET A 174 14.18 38.88 -26.08
N GLU A 175 14.44 39.51 -24.92
CA GLU A 175 15.14 40.81 -24.84
C GLU A 175 16.59 40.70 -25.34
N GLU A 176 17.33 39.65 -25.00
CA GLU A 176 18.67 39.40 -25.52
C GLU A 176 18.68 39.17 -27.02
N ALA A 177 17.69 38.44 -27.57
CA ALA A 177 17.56 38.25 -29.01
C ALA A 177 17.29 39.57 -29.78
N GLU A 178 16.41 40.44 -29.23
CA GLU A 178 16.15 41.76 -29.80
C GLU A 178 17.39 42.69 -29.78
N GLN A 179 18.26 42.54 -28.76
CA GLN A 179 19.50 43.32 -28.71
C GLN A 179 20.51 42.84 -29.77
N ILE A 180 20.65 41.53 -29.94
CA ILE A 180 21.54 40.94 -30.95
C ILE A 180 21.09 41.26 -32.36
N ASP A 181 19.77 41.25 -32.61
CA ASP A 181 19.23 41.63 -33.92
C ASP A 181 19.51 43.10 -34.29
N LYS A 182 19.69 43.98 -33.29
CA LYS A 182 20.07 45.37 -33.49
C LYS A 182 21.56 45.58 -33.77
N GLU A 183 22.40 44.66 -33.35
CA GLU A 183 23.88 44.75 -33.43
C GLU A 183 24.48 44.08 -34.68
N GLU A 184 23.69 43.54 -35.61
CA GLU A 184 24.04 42.97 -36.92
C GLU A 184 25.15 41.89 -36.99
N ASP A 185 25.74 41.37 -35.87
CA ASP A 185 27.01 40.67 -35.96
C ASP A 185 27.13 39.31 -35.24
N SER A 186 26.04 38.52 -35.06
CA SER A 186 26.25 37.19 -34.40
C SER A 186 25.20 36.10 -34.66
N ALA A 187 25.21 35.55 -35.86
CA ALA A 187 24.35 34.41 -36.24
C ALA A 187 24.51 33.19 -35.29
N GLY A 188 25.72 32.98 -34.70
CA GLY A 188 25.97 31.88 -33.81
C GLY A 188 25.36 32.05 -32.38
N SER A 189 25.12 33.29 -31.98
CA SER A 189 24.50 33.60 -30.68
C SER A 189 22.98 33.39 -30.72
N LEU A 190 22.34 33.75 -31.83
CA LEU A 190 20.90 33.56 -32.06
C LEU A 190 20.49 32.09 -32.08
N VAL A 191 21.33 31.20 -32.63
CA VAL A 191 21.05 29.75 -32.63
C VAL A 191 20.99 29.21 -31.20
N LYS A 192 21.94 29.57 -30.32
CA LYS A 192 21.94 29.15 -28.92
C LYS A 192 20.74 29.70 -28.17
N LEU A 193 20.36 30.96 -28.34
CA LEU A 193 19.20 31.58 -27.75
C LEU A 193 17.89 30.91 -28.17
N ASN A 194 17.78 30.50 -29.43
CA ASN A 194 16.64 29.77 -29.95
C ASN A 194 16.54 28.37 -29.34
N GLU A 195 17.66 27.66 -29.12
CA GLU A 195 17.68 26.38 -28.43
C GLU A 195 17.25 26.55 -26.96
N GLU A 196 17.76 27.56 -26.25
CA GLU A 196 17.38 27.85 -24.87
C GLU A 196 15.89 28.22 -24.79
N LEU A 197 15.38 29.03 -25.70
CA LEU A 197 13.96 29.39 -25.79
C LEU A 197 13.07 28.15 -26.00
N HIS A 198 13.49 27.26 -26.89
CA HIS A 198 12.80 26.00 -27.12
C HIS A 198 12.74 25.14 -25.85
N ASP A 199 13.83 25.02 -25.13
CA ASP A 199 13.90 24.25 -23.88
C ASP A 199 13.02 24.87 -22.78
N GLN A 200 12.99 26.20 -22.64
CA GLN A 200 12.11 26.87 -21.68
C GLN A 200 10.63 26.70 -22.03
N LYS A 201 10.24 26.80 -23.30
CA LYS A 201 8.87 26.55 -23.77
C LYS A 201 8.46 25.08 -23.54
N LYS A 202 9.36 24.14 -23.78
CA LYS A 202 9.14 22.72 -23.51
C LYS A 202 8.97 22.43 -22.02
N LEU A 203 9.76 23.10 -21.16
CA LEU A 203 9.60 23.02 -19.71
C LEU A 203 8.26 23.59 -19.26
N GLN A 204 7.86 24.75 -19.78
CA GLN A 204 6.58 25.40 -19.49
C GLN A 204 5.40 24.48 -19.85
N ALA A 205 5.40 23.90 -21.05
CA ALA A 205 4.36 22.95 -21.49
C ALA A 205 4.29 21.71 -20.57
N LYS A 206 5.44 21.14 -20.19
CA LYS A 206 5.52 20.03 -19.26
C LYS A 206 4.95 20.38 -17.90
N VAL A 207 5.27 21.55 -17.33
CA VAL A 207 4.74 21.96 -16.03
C VAL A 207 3.24 22.23 -16.10
N GLN A 208 2.73 22.80 -17.19
CA GLN A 208 1.28 22.97 -17.41
C GLN A 208 0.54 21.62 -17.46
N GLU A 209 1.11 20.60 -18.09
CA GLU A 209 0.57 19.24 -18.10
C GLU A 209 0.51 18.65 -16.69
N ILE A 210 1.56 18.85 -15.88
CA ILE A 210 1.60 18.45 -14.48
C ILE A 210 0.49 19.13 -13.68
N VAL A 211 0.29 20.44 -13.84
CA VAL A 211 -0.79 21.18 -13.18
C VAL A 211 -2.17 20.65 -13.58
N LYS A 212 -2.35 20.33 -14.85
CA LYS A 212 -3.58 19.71 -15.34
C LYS A 212 -3.83 18.36 -14.67
N THR A 213 -2.81 17.50 -14.61
CA THR A 213 -2.88 16.18 -13.95
C THR A 213 -3.16 16.29 -12.45
N LEU A 214 -2.57 17.25 -11.73
CA LEU A 214 -2.87 17.53 -10.32
C LEU A 214 -4.35 17.85 -10.12
N LYS A 215 -4.92 18.70 -10.98
CA LYS A 215 -6.34 19.08 -10.94
C LYS A 215 -7.28 17.92 -11.27
N GLU A 216 -6.95 17.13 -12.29
CA GLU A 216 -7.73 15.98 -12.72
C GLU A 216 -7.74 14.85 -11.67
N THR A 217 -6.61 14.60 -11.03
CA THR A 217 -6.47 13.55 -10.01
C THR A 217 -6.91 13.99 -8.62
N GLY A 218 -7.01 15.28 -8.35
CA GLY A 218 -7.30 15.84 -7.02
C GLY A 218 -6.20 15.54 -5.98
N LYS A 219 -5.02 15.08 -6.40
CA LYS A 219 -3.89 14.78 -5.52
C LYS A 219 -3.13 16.08 -5.16
N GLU A 220 -2.72 16.21 -3.90
CA GLU A 220 -1.86 17.34 -3.49
C GLU A 220 -0.47 17.30 -4.12
N LYS A 221 0.03 16.09 -4.39
CA LYS A 221 1.36 15.83 -4.98
C LYS A 221 1.28 14.66 -5.95
N ILE A 222 2.02 14.75 -7.04
CA ILE A 222 2.19 13.65 -7.99
C ILE A 222 3.68 13.43 -8.29
N ASN A 223 4.06 12.20 -8.55
CA ASN A 223 5.38 11.88 -9.10
C ASN A 223 5.25 11.68 -10.61
N THR A 224 6.01 12.43 -11.40
CA THR A 224 5.91 12.39 -12.87
C THR A 224 6.46 11.11 -13.50
N THR A 225 7.18 10.30 -12.74
CA THR A 225 7.66 8.98 -13.20
C THR A 225 6.62 7.88 -12.89
N ASP A 226 5.95 8.00 -11.74
CA ASP A 226 4.95 7.04 -11.26
C ASP A 226 3.86 7.80 -10.48
N ILE A 227 2.76 8.06 -11.14
CA ILE A 227 1.62 8.86 -10.65
C ILE A 227 0.95 8.23 -9.42
N ASP A 228 1.06 6.91 -9.26
CA ASP A 228 0.47 6.17 -8.15
C ASP A 228 1.38 6.14 -6.93
N SER A 229 2.66 6.48 -7.09
CA SER A 229 3.57 6.56 -5.97
C SER A 229 3.37 7.82 -5.14
N VAL A 230 3.62 7.70 -3.84
CA VAL A 230 3.58 8.81 -2.87
C VAL A 230 4.90 8.97 -2.14
N ASN A 231 5.15 10.16 -1.62
CA ASN A 231 6.33 10.38 -0.78
C ASN A 231 6.13 9.74 0.60
N GLY A 232 7.03 8.86 0.97
CA GLY A 232 6.98 8.19 2.25
C GLY A 232 8.34 7.94 2.87
N LYS A 233 8.35 7.80 4.20
CA LYS A 233 9.55 7.48 4.95
C LYS A 233 9.65 5.97 5.16
N THR A 234 10.77 5.39 4.75
CA THR A 234 11.14 4.01 5.00
C THR A 234 12.30 3.94 6.02
N ARG A 235 12.75 2.74 6.37
CA ARG A 235 13.97 2.57 7.20
C ARG A 235 15.23 3.12 6.53
N GLN A 236 15.24 3.21 5.20
CA GLN A 236 16.36 3.66 4.38
C GLN A 236 16.30 5.16 4.02
N GLY A 237 15.32 5.91 4.55
CA GLY A 237 15.11 7.31 4.26
C GLY A 237 13.78 7.60 3.57
N SER A 238 13.69 8.80 2.97
CA SER A 238 12.49 9.24 2.25
C SER A 238 12.58 8.85 0.77
N HIS A 239 11.57 8.19 0.27
CA HIS A 239 11.49 7.69 -1.10
C HIS A 239 10.09 7.86 -1.69
N ALA A 240 9.99 7.78 -3.02
CA ALA A 240 8.72 7.48 -3.66
C ALA A 240 8.35 6.04 -3.30
N ILE A 241 7.17 5.82 -2.77
CA ILE A 241 6.71 4.52 -2.26
C ILE A 241 5.30 4.21 -2.74
N MET A 242 4.96 2.94 -2.70
CA MET A 242 3.59 2.42 -2.65
C MET A 242 3.36 1.84 -1.26
N ASN A 243 2.20 2.04 -0.66
CA ASN A 243 1.80 1.31 0.53
C ASN A 243 1.03 0.07 0.09
N CYS A 244 1.55 -1.11 0.41
CA CYS A 244 0.93 -2.37 0.06
C CYS A 244 0.18 -2.91 1.28
N GLU A 245 -1.14 -2.95 1.16
CA GLU A 245 -2.05 -3.53 2.13
C GLU A 245 -2.22 -5.01 1.85
N VAL A 246 -2.20 -5.84 2.86
CA VAL A 246 -2.42 -7.29 2.76
C VAL A 246 -3.36 -7.73 3.84
N THR A 247 -4.35 -8.53 3.46
CA THR A 247 -5.24 -9.21 4.38
C THR A 247 -4.95 -10.71 4.36
N THR A 248 -4.74 -11.30 5.52
CA THR A 248 -4.43 -12.73 5.67
C THR A 248 -5.43 -13.44 6.55
N ASP A 249 -5.61 -14.73 6.31
CA ASP A 249 -6.46 -15.62 7.10
C ASP A 249 -5.72 -16.17 8.34
N GLU A 250 -6.43 -16.40 9.42
CA GLU A 250 -5.87 -16.92 10.67
C GLU A 250 -5.30 -18.33 10.52
N LYS A 251 -6.00 -19.22 9.83
CA LYS A 251 -5.71 -20.66 9.84
C LYS A 251 -4.28 -20.98 9.44
N HIS A 252 -3.86 -20.54 8.27
CA HIS A 252 -2.53 -20.80 7.73
C HIS A 252 -1.76 -19.53 7.31
N GLY A 253 -2.32 -18.34 7.52
CA GLY A 253 -1.71 -17.07 7.10
C GLY A 253 -1.72 -16.87 5.58
N PHE A 254 -2.62 -17.52 4.85
CA PHE A 254 -2.78 -17.29 3.42
C PHE A 254 -3.32 -15.89 3.15
N ILE A 255 -2.81 -15.28 2.09
CA ILE A 255 -3.25 -13.96 1.64
C ILE A 255 -4.64 -14.09 1.00
N VAL A 256 -5.61 -13.38 1.55
CA VAL A 256 -6.99 -13.28 1.05
C VAL A 256 -7.14 -12.09 0.09
N ASN A 257 -6.53 -10.97 0.43
CA ASN A 257 -6.52 -9.76 -0.38
C ASN A 257 -5.16 -9.08 -0.34
N GLY A 258 -4.80 -8.40 -1.42
CA GLY A 258 -3.58 -7.60 -1.50
C GLY A 258 -3.75 -6.46 -2.49
N GLU A 259 -3.44 -5.24 -2.04
CA GLU A 259 -3.57 -4.02 -2.84
C GLU A 259 -2.40 -3.06 -2.59
N ALA A 260 -1.99 -2.36 -3.64
CA ALA A 260 -1.05 -1.25 -3.53
C ALA A 260 -1.84 0.06 -3.57
N VAL A 261 -1.76 0.85 -2.50
CA VAL A 261 -2.50 2.10 -2.37
C VAL A 261 -1.58 3.33 -2.44
N SER A 262 -2.09 4.41 -3.03
CA SER A 262 -1.40 5.69 -3.17
C SER A 262 -1.50 6.53 -1.88
N GLN A 263 -1.19 5.92 -0.73
CA GLN A 263 -1.19 6.59 0.57
C GLN A 263 0.10 6.27 1.32
N ASN A 264 0.56 7.19 2.15
CA ASN A 264 1.80 7.01 2.91
C ASN A 264 1.58 6.46 4.33
N ASN A 265 0.34 6.15 4.70
CA ASN A 265 -0.06 5.59 5.99
C ASN A 265 -1.29 4.69 5.81
N ASP A 266 -1.63 3.94 6.84
CA ASP A 266 -2.67 2.92 6.85
C ASP A 266 -4.06 3.46 7.29
N LEU A 267 -4.16 4.78 7.53
CA LEU A 267 -5.41 5.40 7.95
C LEU A 267 -6.50 5.27 6.88
N ASN A 268 -7.70 4.90 7.29
CA ASN A 268 -8.86 4.68 6.44
C ASN A 268 -8.71 3.54 5.43
N GLN A 269 -7.79 2.58 5.68
CA GLN A 269 -7.60 1.41 4.83
C GLN A 269 -8.27 0.15 5.39
N LEU A 270 -8.70 0.14 6.65
CA LEU A 270 -9.29 -1.05 7.27
C LEU A 270 -10.58 -1.49 6.55
N THR A 271 -11.53 -0.59 6.38
CA THR A 271 -12.82 -0.89 5.74
C THR A 271 -12.67 -1.28 4.28
N PRO A 272 -11.90 -0.58 3.42
CA PRO A 272 -11.68 -1.00 2.04
C PRO A 272 -11.06 -2.40 1.93
N GLN A 273 -10.09 -2.73 2.77
CA GLN A 273 -9.47 -4.07 2.77
C GLN A 273 -10.45 -5.14 3.25
N LEU A 274 -11.30 -4.82 4.21
CA LEU A 274 -12.34 -5.71 4.72
C LEU A 274 -13.42 -5.98 3.65
N GLU A 275 -13.88 -4.95 2.95
CA GLU A 275 -14.86 -5.06 1.87
C GLU A 275 -14.34 -5.95 0.72
N GLN A 276 -13.13 -5.71 0.24
CA GLN A 276 -12.50 -6.51 -0.81
C GLN A 276 -12.28 -7.97 -0.37
N SER A 277 -11.91 -8.17 0.90
CA SER A 277 -11.73 -9.51 1.45
C SER A 277 -13.07 -10.24 1.57
N THR A 278 -14.12 -9.56 2.00
CA THR A 278 -15.49 -10.10 2.09
C THR A 278 -16.01 -10.51 0.71
N GLU A 279 -15.78 -9.67 -0.31
CA GLU A 279 -16.13 -9.99 -1.71
C GLU A 279 -15.39 -11.26 -2.18
N THR A 280 -14.11 -11.39 -1.87
CA THR A 280 -13.28 -12.52 -2.29
C THR A 280 -13.67 -13.82 -1.58
N LEU A 281 -13.97 -13.73 -0.27
CA LEU A 281 -14.40 -14.87 0.56
C LEU A 281 -15.85 -15.29 0.31
N GLY A 282 -16.69 -14.37 -0.17
CA GLY A 282 -18.15 -14.58 -0.27
C GLY A 282 -18.87 -14.54 1.08
N LYS A 283 -18.19 -14.18 2.17
CA LYS A 283 -18.76 -14.03 3.51
C LYS A 283 -18.00 -12.98 4.31
N ALA A 284 -18.69 -12.33 5.25
CA ALA A 284 -18.04 -11.43 6.20
C ALA A 284 -17.27 -12.23 7.26
N PRO A 285 -16.10 -11.76 7.73
CA PRO A 285 -15.39 -12.36 8.85
C PRO A 285 -16.09 -12.07 10.19
N GLU A 286 -15.83 -12.89 11.18
CA GLU A 286 -16.28 -12.65 12.56
C GLU A 286 -15.38 -11.62 13.27
N LYS A 287 -14.06 -11.66 12.96
CA LYS A 287 -13.04 -10.81 13.59
C LYS A 287 -12.11 -10.22 12.55
N VAL A 288 -11.70 -8.97 12.77
CA VAL A 288 -10.62 -8.32 12.01
C VAL A 288 -9.60 -7.77 12.99
N VAL A 289 -8.32 -8.01 12.69
CA VAL A 289 -7.17 -7.65 13.52
C VAL A 289 -6.24 -6.72 12.75
N SER A 290 -5.89 -5.58 13.32
CA SER A 290 -4.94 -4.65 12.73
C SER A 290 -4.13 -3.91 13.79
N ASP A 291 -3.10 -3.17 13.40
CA ASP A 291 -2.32 -2.37 14.34
C ASP A 291 -2.94 -0.97 14.57
N ALA A 292 -2.32 -0.19 15.47
CA ALA A 292 -2.76 1.16 15.78
C ALA A 292 -2.59 2.16 14.62
N GLY A 293 -1.89 1.80 13.54
CA GLY A 293 -1.75 2.59 12.32
C GLY A 293 -3.07 2.79 11.60
N TYR A 294 -3.95 1.79 11.67
CA TYR A 294 -5.30 1.79 11.10
C TYR A 294 -6.33 2.55 11.95
N PHE A 295 -5.97 3.01 13.14
CA PHE A 295 -6.93 3.62 14.05
C PHE A 295 -7.49 4.93 13.51
N SER A 296 -8.64 4.84 12.85
CA SER A 296 -9.45 5.94 12.35
C SER A 296 -10.92 5.70 12.72
N LEU A 297 -11.49 6.54 13.58
CA LEU A 297 -12.88 6.40 14.00
C LEU A 297 -13.85 6.45 12.81
N LYS A 298 -13.58 7.34 11.84
CA LYS A 298 -14.41 7.48 10.63
C LYS A 298 -14.41 6.20 9.78
N ASP A 299 -13.34 5.44 9.81
CA ASP A 299 -13.22 4.19 9.07
C ASP A 299 -13.87 3.05 9.86
N ILE A 300 -13.56 2.95 11.15
CA ILE A 300 -14.09 1.91 12.03
C ILE A 300 -15.64 1.99 12.14
N GLU A 301 -16.22 3.19 12.11
CA GLU A 301 -17.69 3.39 12.09
C GLU A 301 -18.38 2.77 10.86
N LYS A 302 -17.65 2.56 9.79
CA LYS A 302 -18.16 1.93 8.55
C LYS A 302 -18.08 0.40 8.58
N VAL A 303 -17.34 -0.16 9.54
CA VAL A 303 -17.23 -1.62 9.66
C VAL A 303 -18.62 -2.19 9.95
N PRO A 304 -19.10 -3.20 9.20
CA PRO A 304 -20.41 -3.79 9.39
C PRO A 304 -20.65 -4.29 10.82
N GLU A 305 -21.87 -4.13 11.30
CA GLU A 305 -22.29 -4.67 12.61
C GLU A 305 -22.07 -6.19 12.66
N GLY A 306 -21.63 -6.68 13.80
CA GLY A 306 -21.33 -8.10 14.01
C GLY A 306 -19.86 -8.46 13.84
N ILE A 307 -19.04 -7.64 13.20
CA ILE A 307 -17.61 -7.86 13.07
C ILE A 307 -16.86 -7.29 14.29
N VAL A 308 -16.10 -8.13 14.97
CA VAL A 308 -15.27 -7.72 16.12
C VAL A 308 -13.95 -7.14 15.63
N VAL A 309 -13.73 -5.84 15.84
CA VAL A 309 -12.48 -5.15 15.50
C VAL A 309 -11.51 -5.26 16.68
N ILE A 310 -10.38 -5.93 16.49
CA ILE A 310 -9.32 -6.12 17.48
C ILE A 310 -8.12 -5.27 17.09
N MET A 311 -8.00 -4.10 17.69
CA MET A 311 -6.85 -3.20 17.49
C MET A 311 -6.59 -2.39 18.76
N PRO A 312 -5.34 -2.07 19.07
CA PRO A 312 -5.03 -1.15 20.15
C PRO A 312 -5.37 0.28 19.74
N THR A 313 -5.91 1.06 20.66
CA THR A 313 -5.93 2.51 20.48
C THR A 313 -4.50 3.07 20.44
N LYS A 314 -4.34 4.25 19.87
CA LYS A 314 -3.01 4.92 19.84
C LYS A 314 -2.40 5.07 21.24
N LYS A 315 -3.26 5.22 22.26
CA LYS A 315 -2.86 5.33 23.67
C LYS A 315 -2.35 4.00 24.20
N GLN A 316 -3.08 2.91 23.98
CA GLN A 316 -2.68 1.56 24.39
C GLN A 316 -1.36 1.16 23.71
N ALA A 317 -1.22 1.37 22.41
CA ALA A 317 0.02 1.09 21.69
C ALA A 317 1.23 1.91 22.19
N GLN A 318 1.01 3.17 22.62
CA GLN A 318 2.08 4.00 23.21
C GLN A 318 2.46 3.51 24.60
N ALA A 319 1.52 3.06 25.41
CA ALA A 319 1.77 2.50 26.74
C ALA A 319 2.58 1.19 26.65
N GLU A 320 2.20 0.28 25.75
CA GLU A 320 2.92 -0.99 25.50
C GLU A 320 4.38 -0.75 25.05
N ASN A 321 4.60 0.26 24.22
CA ASN A 321 5.94 0.60 23.71
C ASN A 321 6.82 1.36 24.74
N LYS A 322 6.35 1.61 25.95
CA LYS A 322 7.08 2.30 27.04
C LYS A 322 7.78 3.62 26.64
N LYS A 323 7.34 4.26 25.56
CA LYS A 323 8.02 5.44 24.98
C LYS A 323 7.70 6.77 25.66
N LYS A 324 6.67 6.82 26.51
CA LYS A 324 6.37 8.03 27.29
C LYS A 324 5.94 7.65 28.72
N PRO A 325 6.42 8.36 29.74
CA PRO A 325 5.93 8.14 31.10
C PRO A 325 4.42 8.46 31.14
N ILE A 326 3.67 7.59 31.80
CA ILE A 326 2.23 7.79 32.04
C ILE A 326 2.10 9.05 32.90
N LYS A 327 1.35 10.04 32.43
CA LYS A 327 1.07 11.22 33.23
C LYS A 327 0.19 10.82 34.42
N PRO A 328 0.57 11.15 35.65
CA PRO A 328 -0.17 10.70 36.84
C PRO A 328 -1.62 11.14 36.89
N PHE A 329 -2.00 12.19 36.15
CA PHE A 329 -3.36 12.69 36.03
C PHE A 329 -3.78 12.74 34.55
N GLY A 330 -3.65 11.62 33.84
CA GLY A 330 -4.22 11.43 32.50
C GLY A 330 -5.77 11.44 32.57
N LYS A 331 -6.43 11.44 31.41
CA LYS A 331 -7.90 11.41 31.31
C LYS A 331 -8.50 10.18 32.02
N GLU A 332 -7.79 9.09 32.02
CA GLU A 332 -8.18 7.77 32.55
C GLU A 332 -8.42 7.71 34.05
N VAL A 333 -7.85 8.64 34.82
CA VAL A 333 -8.10 8.73 36.27
C VAL A 333 -9.33 9.57 36.61
N PHE A 334 -10.00 10.09 35.58
CA PHE A 334 -11.25 10.87 35.71
C PHE A 334 -12.42 9.99 35.29
N THR A 335 -13.40 9.79 36.15
CA THR A 335 -14.58 8.99 35.86
C THR A 335 -15.63 9.81 35.11
N TYR A 336 -16.13 9.30 33.99
CA TYR A 336 -17.22 9.94 33.27
C TYR A 336 -18.57 9.45 33.79
N ASP A 337 -19.38 10.38 34.26
CA ASP A 337 -20.79 10.15 34.60
C ASP A 337 -21.67 10.38 33.37
N LYS A 338 -22.14 9.28 32.78
CA LYS A 338 -22.94 9.31 31.56
C LYS A 338 -24.34 9.90 31.78
N ALA A 339 -24.89 9.75 33.01
CA ALA A 339 -26.24 10.24 33.33
C ALA A 339 -26.25 11.76 33.47
N ARG A 340 -25.17 12.34 33.99
CA ARG A 340 -25.04 13.79 34.22
C ARG A 340 -24.26 14.52 33.14
N ASP A 341 -23.65 13.79 32.20
CA ASP A 341 -22.74 14.32 31.16
C ASP A 341 -21.62 15.17 31.78
N GLU A 342 -20.94 14.62 32.82
CA GLU A 342 -19.84 15.29 33.52
C GLU A 342 -18.71 14.32 33.87
N TYR A 343 -17.53 14.85 34.17
CA TYR A 343 -16.41 14.05 34.69
C TYR A 343 -16.23 14.31 36.18
N LEU A 344 -15.89 13.26 36.92
CA LEU A 344 -15.43 13.32 38.31
C LEU A 344 -13.91 13.18 38.34
N CYS A 345 -13.21 14.13 39.00
CA CYS A 345 -11.79 13.99 39.23
C CYS A 345 -11.50 13.03 40.39
N PRO A 346 -10.24 12.53 40.55
CA PRO A 346 -9.88 11.64 41.67
C PRO A 346 -10.14 12.23 43.07
N GLU A 347 -10.24 13.57 43.20
CA GLU A 347 -10.57 14.28 44.43
C GLU A 347 -12.09 14.61 44.54
N GLY A 348 -12.93 13.94 43.78
CA GLY A 348 -14.38 14.08 43.84
C GLY A 348 -14.94 15.40 43.31
N LYS A 349 -14.15 16.23 42.60
CA LYS A 349 -14.63 17.47 41.98
C LYS A 349 -15.15 17.22 40.58
N THR A 350 -16.29 17.85 40.25
CA THR A 350 -16.93 17.76 38.93
C THR A 350 -16.25 18.65 37.89
N LEU A 351 -16.15 18.12 36.68
CA LEU A 351 -15.83 18.86 35.46
C LEU A 351 -17.08 18.91 34.60
N THR A 352 -17.65 20.07 34.45
CA THR A 352 -18.89 20.29 33.69
C THR A 352 -18.57 20.62 32.23
N LYS A 353 -19.50 20.27 31.36
CA LYS A 353 -19.45 20.58 29.94
C LYS A 353 -19.41 22.08 29.69
N LYS A 354 -18.46 22.56 28.91
CA LYS A 354 -18.27 23.97 28.55
C LYS A 354 -18.52 24.28 27.07
N GLY A 355 -18.82 23.27 26.28
CA GLY A 355 -19.06 23.38 24.83
C GLY A 355 -18.02 22.72 23.99
N ILE A 356 -17.95 23.13 22.72
CA ILE A 356 -17.04 22.57 21.72
C ILE A 356 -15.61 23.01 22.02
N ALA A 357 -14.68 22.05 22.06
CA ALA A 357 -13.26 22.35 22.24
C ALA A 357 -12.65 22.69 20.89
N PHE A 358 -12.10 23.90 20.77
CA PHE A 358 -11.50 24.38 19.54
C PHE A 358 -12.50 24.51 18.38
N SER A 359 -12.04 24.56 17.14
CA SER A 359 -12.86 24.60 15.92
C SER A 359 -13.45 23.23 15.52
N ASP A 360 -13.16 22.17 16.26
CA ASP A 360 -13.57 20.80 15.95
C ASP A 360 -14.88 20.45 16.67
N LYS A 361 -15.98 20.40 15.91
CA LYS A 361 -17.34 20.10 16.41
C LYS A 361 -17.45 18.74 17.11
N ASN A 362 -16.53 17.81 16.86
CA ASN A 362 -16.52 16.48 17.47
C ASN A 362 -15.80 16.44 18.84
N LYS A 363 -15.24 17.57 19.30
CA LYS A 363 -14.52 17.64 20.58
C LYS A 363 -15.31 18.46 21.60
N ILE A 364 -15.75 17.80 22.66
CA ILE A 364 -16.48 18.41 23.78
C ILE A 364 -15.48 18.66 24.91
N CYS A 365 -15.44 19.88 25.43
CA CYS A 365 -14.59 20.27 26.54
C CYS A 365 -15.36 20.21 27.87
N TYR A 366 -14.79 19.50 28.84
CA TYR A 366 -15.24 19.48 30.22
C TYR A 366 -14.19 20.19 31.08
N LYS A 367 -14.63 21.06 31.98
CA LYS A 367 -13.76 21.92 32.77
C LYS A 367 -14.17 21.92 34.23
N ALA A 368 -13.18 21.74 35.11
CA ALA A 368 -13.36 21.94 36.54
C ALA A 368 -13.39 23.44 36.89
N GLU A 369 -13.97 23.78 38.00
CA GLU A 369 -13.91 25.14 38.54
C GLU A 369 -12.50 25.50 38.93
N GLY A 370 -11.99 26.66 38.45
CA GLY A 370 -10.63 27.09 38.67
C GLY A 370 -10.29 27.25 40.15
N LYS A 371 -11.20 27.76 40.96
CA LYS A 371 -11.02 27.91 42.41
C LYS A 371 -10.81 26.54 43.09
N ALA A 372 -11.62 25.56 42.75
CA ALA A 372 -11.51 24.21 43.30
C ALA A 372 -10.20 23.49 42.91
N CYS A 373 -9.64 23.79 41.72
CA CYS A 373 -8.35 23.24 41.30
C CYS A 373 -7.17 23.93 42.00
N ARG A 374 -7.20 25.26 42.19
CA ARG A 374 -6.13 25.99 42.85
C ARG A 374 -5.94 25.62 44.32
N SER A 375 -7.03 25.23 45.00
CA SER A 375 -6.98 24.75 46.40
C SER A 375 -6.71 23.26 46.52
N CYS A 376 -6.55 22.54 45.42
CA CYS A 376 -6.30 21.10 45.41
C CYS A 376 -4.83 20.77 45.68
N LYS A 377 -4.58 19.74 46.50
CA LYS A 377 -3.22 19.24 46.80
C LYS A 377 -2.43 18.81 45.56
N HIS A 378 -3.11 18.52 44.46
CA HIS A 378 -2.52 18.10 43.17
C HIS A 378 -2.37 19.26 42.18
N PHE A 379 -2.60 20.51 42.59
CA PHE A 379 -2.33 21.66 41.75
C PHE A 379 -0.82 21.71 41.42
N GLY A 380 -0.47 22.01 40.18
CA GLY A 380 0.91 21.94 39.69
C GLY A 380 1.26 20.60 39.04
N VAL A 381 0.68 19.48 39.48
CA VAL A 381 0.88 18.14 38.88
C VAL A 381 -0.28 17.75 37.97
N CYS A 382 -1.52 17.86 38.44
CA CYS A 382 -2.73 17.59 37.68
C CYS A 382 -2.97 18.67 36.61
N THR A 383 -2.87 19.93 37.00
CA THR A 383 -3.02 21.09 36.12
C THR A 383 -2.25 22.29 36.69
N THR A 384 -1.64 23.06 35.83
CA THR A 384 -1.03 24.37 36.14
C THR A 384 -1.97 25.53 35.77
N SER A 385 -3.09 25.24 35.13
CA SER A 385 -4.05 26.25 34.67
C SER A 385 -4.83 26.83 35.85
N ARG A 386 -4.76 28.17 36.02
CA ARG A 386 -5.58 28.90 37.00
C ARG A 386 -7.08 28.78 36.74
N ASP A 387 -7.47 28.46 35.51
CA ASP A 387 -8.84 28.30 35.07
C ASP A 387 -9.43 26.90 35.36
N GLY A 388 -8.63 26.01 35.92
CA GLY A 388 -9.01 24.63 36.23
C GLY A 388 -8.63 23.59 35.19
N ARG A 389 -8.71 22.33 35.59
CA ARG A 389 -8.41 21.18 34.75
C ARG A 389 -9.42 21.09 33.59
N ARG A 390 -8.92 20.84 32.40
CA ARG A 390 -9.73 20.55 31.21
C ARG A 390 -9.56 19.12 30.75
N ILE A 391 -10.64 18.46 30.38
CA ILE A 391 -10.67 17.18 29.70
C ILE A 391 -11.45 17.34 28.40
N VAL A 392 -10.94 16.77 27.34
CA VAL A 392 -11.63 16.74 26.04
C VAL A 392 -12.16 15.34 25.82
N ARG A 393 -13.46 15.24 25.52
CA ARG A 393 -14.15 14.03 25.10
C ARG A 393 -14.45 14.11 23.61
N MET A 394 -14.19 13.04 22.88
CA MET A 394 -14.60 12.91 21.49
C MET A 394 -16.09 12.56 21.41
N GLY A 395 -16.80 13.00 20.37
CA GLY A 395 -18.19 12.60 20.16
C GLY A 395 -18.38 11.09 20.12
N ASN A 396 -17.35 10.37 19.59
CA ASN A 396 -17.33 8.92 19.42
C ASN A 396 -16.55 8.20 20.53
N GLU A 397 -16.45 8.79 21.71
CA GLU A 397 -15.70 8.20 22.84
C GLU A 397 -16.23 6.82 23.24
N ALA A 398 -17.55 6.59 23.13
CA ALA A 398 -18.15 5.29 23.41
C ALA A 398 -17.62 4.18 22.49
N LEU A 399 -17.31 4.51 21.23
CA LEU A 399 -16.66 3.57 20.31
C LEU A 399 -15.22 3.28 20.73
N ILE A 400 -14.50 4.32 21.18
CA ILE A 400 -13.12 4.15 21.69
C ILE A 400 -13.12 3.25 22.91
N GLU A 401 -14.01 3.51 23.89
CA GLU A 401 -14.16 2.70 25.11
C GLU A 401 -14.48 1.24 24.76
N LYS A 402 -15.42 1.01 23.83
CA LYS A 402 -15.75 -0.33 23.32
C LYS A 402 -14.55 -1.03 22.69
N LEU A 403 -13.77 -0.33 21.87
CA LEU A 403 -12.56 -0.90 21.25
C LEU A 403 -11.49 -1.24 22.30
N GLU A 404 -11.30 -0.37 23.29
CA GLU A 404 -10.37 -0.62 24.40
C GLU A 404 -10.77 -1.85 25.21
N GLU A 405 -12.07 -2.03 25.52
CA GLU A 405 -12.59 -3.22 26.20
C GLU A 405 -12.41 -4.48 25.37
N ILE A 406 -12.74 -4.43 24.06
CA ILE A 406 -12.53 -5.56 23.14
C ILE A 406 -11.06 -5.96 23.10
N TYR A 407 -10.16 -4.99 22.96
CA TYR A 407 -8.73 -5.24 22.87
C TYR A 407 -8.17 -5.83 24.18
N GLN A 408 -8.66 -5.43 25.34
CA GLN A 408 -8.18 -5.88 26.66
C GLN A 408 -8.61 -7.30 27.03
N LYS A 409 -9.63 -7.88 26.38
CA LYS A 409 -10.03 -9.26 26.63
C LYS A 409 -8.88 -10.23 26.37
N GLU A 410 -8.61 -11.14 27.29
CA GLU A 410 -7.47 -12.07 27.20
C GLU A 410 -7.50 -12.90 25.91
N GLU A 411 -8.68 -13.35 25.49
CA GLU A 411 -8.89 -14.07 24.23
C GLU A 411 -8.43 -13.25 23.02
N ASN A 412 -8.80 -11.96 22.98
CA ASN A 412 -8.46 -11.05 21.87
C ASN A 412 -6.97 -10.66 21.90
N GLN A 413 -6.37 -10.56 23.06
CA GLN A 413 -4.94 -10.38 23.22
C GLN A 413 -4.13 -11.58 22.68
N LYS A 414 -4.64 -12.80 22.87
CA LYS A 414 -4.02 -14.00 22.28
C LYS A 414 -4.10 -13.96 20.76
N VAL A 415 -5.27 -13.61 20.19
CA VAL A 415 -5.46 -13.45 18.74
C VAL A 415 -4.56 -12.33 18.19
N TYR A 416 -4.51 -11.17 18.85
CA TYR A 416 -3.68 -10.04 18.43
C TYR A 416 -2.19 -10.40 18.33
N LYS A 417 -1.66 -11.24 19.24
CA LYS A 417 -0.26 -11.69 19.20
C LYS A 417 0.09 -12.49 17.94
N LEU A 418 -0.90 -13.19 17.35
CA LEU A 418 -0.72 -13.91 16.09
C LEU A 418 -0.44 -12.99 14.90
N ARG A 419 -0.72 -11.68 15.00
CA ARG A 419 -0.48 -10.70 13.96
C ARG A 419 0.96 -10.74 13.41
N LYS A 420 1.95 -10.93 14.30
CA LYS A 420 3.36 -11.03 13.89
C LYS A 420 3.62 -12.19 12.94
N GLU A 421 2.98 -13.33 13.21
CA GLU A 421 3.11 -14.52 12.38
C GLU A 421 2.26 -14.42 11.11
N LYS A 422 1.00 -14.01 11.24
CA LYS A 422 0.03 -14.06 10.14
C LYS A 422 0.14 -12.87 9.18
N ALA A 423 0.40 -11.66 9.68
CA ALA A 423 0.40 -10.46 8.86
C ALA A 423 1.82 -9.95 8.51
N GLU A 424 2.76 -9.93 9.47
CA GLU A 424 4.10 -9.38 9.23
C GLU A 424 5.01 -10.36 8.46
N LEU A 425 4.86 -11.68 8.65
CA LEU A 425 5.68 -12.69 7.99
C LEU A 425 5.57 -12.65 6.45
N PRO A 426 4.37 -12.53 5.84
CA PRO A 426 4.23 -12.39 4.39
C PRO A 426 5.05 -11.23 3.81
N PHE A 427 5.05 -10.07 4.48
CA PHE A 427 5.87 -8.93 4.06
C PHE A 427 7.37 -9.21 4.19
N GLY A 428 7.78 -9.91 5.25
CA GLY A 428 9.16 -10.35 5.41
C GLY A 428 9.61 -11.24 4.24
N HIS A 429 8.78 -12.20 3.85
CA HIS A 429 9.01 -13.07 2.70
C HIS A 429 9.08 -12.28 1.38
N MET A 430 8.09 -11.43 1.11
CA MET A 430 8.08 -10.59 -0.09
C MET A 430 9.33 -9.71 -0.20
N LYS A 431 9.75 -9.08 0.88
CA LYS A 431 10.90 -8.16 0.88
C LYS A 431 12.25 -8.87 0.79
N ARG A 432 12.42 -9.99 1.50
CA ARG A 432 13.71 -10.72 1.58
C ARG A 432 13.84 -11.76 0.48
N ASN A 433 12.88 -12.67 0.38
CA ASN A 433 12.99 -13.84 -0.49
C ASN A 433 12.61 -13.53 -1.93
N LEU A 434 11.56 -12.71 -2.12
CA LEU A 434 11.13 -12.30 -3.46
C LEU A 434 11.77 -10.97 -3.92
N GLY A 435 12.67 -10.37 -3.11
CA GLY A 435 13.41 -9.17 -3.48
C GLY A 435 12.55 -7.93 -3.72
N ALA A 436 11.34 -7.84 -3.13
CA ALA A 436 10.45 -6.70 -3.32
C ALA A 436 10.83 -5.48 -2.45
N GLY A 437 11.82 -5.59 -1.57
CA GLY A 437 12.23 -4.53 -0.66
C GLY A 437 13.23 -3.51 -1.25
N GLN A 438 13.65 -3.68 -2.50
CA GLN A 438 14.66 -2.83 -3.16
C GLN A 438 14.02 -1.95 -4.23
#